data_2e466830931a5e2aab48b453f94a571b
#
_entry.id   2e466830931a5e2aab48b453f94a571b
#
_cell.length_a   1.000
_cell.length_b   1.000
_cell.length_c   1.000
_cell.angle_alpha   90.00
_cell.angle_beta   90.00
_cell.angle_gamma   90.00
#
_symmetry.space_group_name_H-M   'P 1'
#
loop_
_entity.id
_entity.type
_entity.pdbx_description
1 polymer ?
#
loop_
_entity_poly.entity_id
_entity_poly.type
_entity_poly.pdbx_seq_one_letter_code
_entity_poly.pdbx_strand_id
1 'polypeptide(L)'
;MVLLESQIKLKKGDIAPDFELLGIDDKRHTLKDYENYKGILVIFMCNHCPYVKAKVDALNELFEECGKDIAIIGINSNDPTNVPEDSFEGMKQIAKEKNFQFNYLVDETQEIAKKYGAMCTPDPFLFNSQKELVFHGKIDNAMKPDDKPTEKTMILNMKKLISGEEIENDFDPSIGCSIKWKEN
;
A
#
# COMPACT_ATOMS: atom_id res chain seq x y z
N MET A 1 17.95 7.75 -7.79
CA MET A 1 16.75 6.91 -7.51
C MET A 1 17.21 5.46 -7.61
N VAL A 2 17.00 4.66 -6.57
CA VAL A 2 17.33 3.23 -6.59
C VAL A 2 16.02 2.48 -6.82
N LEU A 3 16.00 1.60 -7.82
CA LEU A 3 14.88 0.73 -8.13
C LEU A 3 15.05 -0.57 -7.35
N LEU A 4 14.01 -1.01 -6.66
CA LEU A 4 13.98 -2.24 -5.87
C LEU A 4 12.73 -3.06 -6.21
N GLU A 5 12.83 -4.36 -5.95
CA GLU A 5 11.69 -5.27 -5.91
C GLU A 5 11.31 -5.57 -4.45
N SER A 6 10.02 -5.84 -4.23
CA SER A 6 9.53 -6.35 -2.95
C SER A 6 10.26 -7.63 -2.57
N GLN A 7 10.49 -7.81 -1.27
CA GLN A 7 11.11 -9.01 -0.72
C GLN A 7 10.22 -9.63 0.35
N ILE A 8 10.22 -10.95 0.45
CA ILE A 8 9.44 -11.67 1.44
C ILE A 8 10.06 -11.47 2.83
N LYS A 9 9.35 -10.74 3.69
CA LYS A 9 9.58 -10.73 5.14
C LYS A 9 8.42 -11.36 5.87
N LEU A 10 7.21 -10.90 5.61
CA LEU A 10 5.98 -11.55 6.05
C LEU A 10 5.63 -12.68 5.08
N LYS A 11 5.17 -13.80 5.62
CA LYS A 11 4.74 -14.98 4.86
C LYS A 11 3.23 -15.14 4.93
N LYS A 12 2.64 -15.87 4.00
CA LYS A 12 1.22 -16.25 4.04
C LYS A 12 0.87 -16.82 5.42
N GLY A 13 -0.17 -16.25 6.04
CA GLY A 13 -0.62 -16.57 7.39
C GLY A 13 0.00 -15.74 8.52
N ASP A 14 1.05 -14.96 8.26
CA ASP A 14 1.59 -14.05 9.28
C ASP A 14 0.59 -12.93 9.57
N ILE A 15 0.50 -12.56 10.86
CA ILE A 15 -0.39 -11.49 11.30
C ILE A 15 0.18 -10.11 10.92
N ALA A 16 -0.67 -9.24 10.40
CA ALA A 16 -0.32 -7.86 10.10
C ALA A 16 0.30 -7.17 11.32
N PRO A 17 1.51 -6.60 11.23
CA PRO A 17 2.06 -5.79 12.31
C PRO A 17 1.14 -4.61 12.63
N ASP A 18 0.79 -4.45 13.90
CA ASP A 18 -0.10 -3.39 14.36
C ASP A 18 0.56 -2.01 14.24
N PHE A 19 -0.27 -0.99 14.05
CA PHE A 19 0.16 0.40 13.95
C PHE A 19 -0.84 1.35 14.61
N GLU A 20 -0.36 2.52 14.97
CA GLU A 20 -1.15 3.70 15.30
C GLU A 20 -0.51 4.89 14.56
N LEU A 21 -1.08 5.30 13.44
CA LEU A 21 -0.53 6.30 12.53
C LEU A 21 -1.48 7.49 12.34
N LEU A 22 -0.91 8.66 12.08
CA LEU A 22 -1.67 9.86 11.76
C LEU A 22 -2.10 9.83 10.29
N GLY A 23 -3.39 10.01 10.04
CA GLY A 23 -3.97 10.12 8.70
C GLY A 23 -4.04 11.58 8.22
N ILE A 24 -4.16 11.76 6.90
CA ILE A 24 -4.34 13.07 6.28
C ILE A 24 -5.65 13.77 6.69
N ASP A 25 -6.56 13.06 7.33
CA ASP A 25 -7.78 13.57 7.98
C ASP A 25 -7.56 14.11 9.41
N ASP A 26 -6.29 14.23 9.81
CA ASP A 26 -5.83 14.66 11.13
C ASP A 26 -6.28 13.76 12.29
N LYS A 27 -6.64 12.48 12.00
CA LYS A 27 -7.00 11.47 13.00
C LYS A 27 -5.94 10.38 13.07
N ARG A 28 -5.85 9.73 14.24
CA ARG A 28 -5.06 8.51 14.37
C ARG A 28 -5.86 7.30 13.95
N HIS A 29 -5.23 6.42 13.21
CA HIS A 29 -5.79 5.18 12.71
C HIS A 29 -4.98 3.98 13.20
N THR A 30 -5.69 2.94 13.57
CA THR A 30 -5.13 1.66 14.01
C THR A 30 -5.69 0.51 13.17
N LEU A 31 -5.08 -0.67 13.18
CA LEU A 31 -5.65 -1.85 12.51
C LEU A 31 -7.03 -2.24 13.06
N LYS A 32 -7.33 -1.87 14.30
CA LYS A 32 -8.63 -2.16 14.92
C LYS A 32 -9.78 -1.39 14.25
N ASP A 33 -9.51 -0.20 13.71
CA ASP A 33 -10.55 0.61 13.05
C ASP A 33 -11.11 -0.06 11.78
N TYR A 34 -10.41 -1.08 11.27
CA TYR A 34 -10.75 -1.82 10.06
C TYR A 34 -11.25 -3.24 10.32
N GLU A 35 -11.57 -3.61 11.57
CA GLU A 35 -11.98 -4.98 11.96
C GLU A 35 -13.30 -5.45 11.33
N ASN A 36 -14.14 -4.54 10.84
CA ASN A 36 -15.43 -4.87 10.23
C ASN A 36 -15.32 -5.16 8.72
N TYR A 37 -14.15 -5.02 8.12
CA TYR A 37 -13.93 -5.35 6.72
C TYR A 37 -13.61 -6.84 6.54
N LYS A 38 -13.89 -7.37 5.34
CA LYS A 38 -13.52 -8.75 4.96
C LYS A 38 -12.01 -8.93 4.78
N GLY A 39 -11.30 -7.84 4.61
CA GLY A 39 -9.85 -7.83 4.50
C GLY A 39 -9.28 -6.41 4.56
N ILE A 40 -7.96 -6.32 4.57
CA ILE A 40 -7.22 -5.06 4.66
C ILE A 40 -6.12 -5.08 3.59
N LEU A 41 -6.06 -4.05 2.77
CA LEU A 41 -4.96 -3.82 1.84
C LEU A 41 -4.11 -2.65 2.37
N VAL A 42 -2.90 -2.95 2.82
CA VAL A 42 -1.90 -1.95 3.20
C VAL A 42 -0.95 -1.73 2.05
N ILE A 43 -0.77 -0.49 1.61
CA ILE A 43 0.10 -0.11 0.49
C ILE A 43 1.14 0.89 0.98
N PHE A 44 2.41 0.49 1.04
CA PHE A 44 3.48 1.47 1.23
C PHE A 44 3.64 2.26 -0.06
N MET A 45 3.38 3.56 0.00
CA MET A 45 3.37 4.45 -1.17
C MET A 45 3.88 5.85 -0.80
N CYS A 46 4.25 6.64 -1.80
CA CYS A 46 4.71 8.01 -1.61
C CYS A 46 4.30 8.89 -2.79
N ASN A 47 4.50 10.19 -2.69
CA ASN A 47 3.97 11.13 -3.68
C ASN A 47 4.90 11.37 -4.86
N HIS A 48 6.24 11.34 -4.63
CA HIS A 48 7.21 11.68 -5.67
C HIS A 48 7.55 10.52 -6.62
N CYS A 49 7.31 9.26 -6.19
CA CYS A 49 7.72 8.07 -6.94
C CYS A 49 6.95 7.95 -8.29
N PRO A 50 7.63 7.89 -9.45
CA PRO A 50 6.98 7.74 -10.74
C PRO A 50 6.21 6.42 -10.86
N TYR A 51 6.62 5.37 -10.16
CA TYR A 51 5.91 4.10 -10.11
C TYR A 51 4.59 4.21 -9.36
N VAL A 52 4.50 5.02 -8.30
CA VAL A 52 3.23 5.32 -7.61
C VAL A 52 2.38 6.25 -8.48
N LYS A 53 2.97 7.31 -9.06
CA LYS A 53 2.26 8.24 -9.94
C LYS A 53 1.58 7.53 -11.12
N ALA A 54 2.24 6.52 -11.69
CA ALA A 54 1.69 5.70 -12.77
C ALA A 54 0.53 4.77 -12.33
N LYS A 55 0.38 4.52 -11.02
CA LYS A 55 -0.66 3.64 -10.47
C LYS A 55 -1.84 4.40 -9.83
N VAL A 56 -1.88 5.73 -9.92
CA VAL A 56 -2.94 6.53 -9.28
C VAL A 56 -4.34 6.07 -9.70
N ASP A 57 -4.57 5.88 -11.00
CA ASP A 57 -5.86 5.43 -11.50
C ASP A 57 -6.20 4.01 -11.00
N ALA A 58 -5.20 3.12 -10.98
CA ALA A 58 -5.38 1.77 -10.45
C ALA A 58 -5.67 1.78 -8.94
N LEU A 59 -5.03 2.68 -8.16
CA LEU A 59 -5.30 2.83 -6.72
C LEU A 59 -6.74 3.29 -6.46
N ASN A 60 -7.25 4.23 -7.24
CA ASN A 60 -8.63 4.67 -7.15
C ASN A 60 -9.59 3.55 -7.56
N GLU A 61 -9.27 2.81 -8.62
CA GLU A 61 -10.05 1.66 -9.07
C GLU A 61 -10.13 0.54 -8.02
N LEU A 62 -9.04 0.27 -7.28
CA LEU A 62 -9.07 -0.66 -6.13
C LEU A 62 -10.16 -0.26 -5.13
N PHE A 63 -10.25 1.04 -4.82
CA PHE A 63 -11.27 1.54 -3.90
C PHE A 63 -12.68 1.45 -4.49
N GLU A 64 -12.86 1.84 -5.74
CA GLU A 64 -14.16 1.80 -6.41
C GLU A 64 -14.72 0.37 -6.49
N GLU A 65 -13.87 -0.60 -6.82
CA GLU A 65 -14.26 -2.00 -7.02
C GLU A 65 -14.42 -2.79 -5.71
N CYS A 66 -13.55 -2.55 -4.72
CA CYS A 66 -13.43 -3.41 -3.55
C CYS A 66 -13.53 -2.67 -2.21
N GLY A 67 -13.52 -1.34 -2.17
CA GLY A 67 -13.43 -0.54 -0.94
C GLY A 67 -14.61 -0.66 0.03
N LYS A 68 -15.73 -1.29 -0.39
CA LYS A 68 -16.85 -1.62 0.51
C LYS A 68 -16.56 -2.83 1.38
N ASP A 69 -15.78 -3.77 0.87
CA ASP A 69 -15.48 -5.05 1.52
C ASP A 69 -14.04 -5.12 2.06
N ILE A 70 -13.10 -4.42 1.42
CA ILE A 70 -11.67 -4.37 1.78
C ILE A 70 -11.29 -2.96 2.17
N ALA A 71 -10.78 -2.78 3.38
CA ALA A 71 -10.19 -1.51 3.80
C ALA A 71 -8.89 -1.28 3.02
N ILE A 72 -8.75 -0.12 2.37
CA ILE A 72 -7.54 0.25 1.66
C ILE A 72 -6.83 1.36 2.44
N ILE A 73 -5.53 1.17 2.69
CA ILE A 73 -4.72 2.05 3.53
C ILE A 73 -3.39 2.31 2.81
N GLY A 74 -3.17 3.54 2.39
CA GLY A 74 -1.85 3.98 1.95
C GLY A 74 -1.00 4.39 3.15
N ILE A 75 0.27 4.03 3.18
CA ILE A 75 1.23 4.45 4.21
C ILE A 75 2.45 5.08 3.54
N ASN A 76 2.75 6.32 3.90
CA ASN A 76 3.98 6.98 3.49
C ASN A 76 5.01 6.92 4.62
N SER A 77 6.11 6.24 4.35
CA SER A 77 7.24 6.09 5.29
C SER A 77 8.51 6.81 4.79
N ASN A 78 8.41 7.65 3.75
CA ASN A 78 9.57 8.39 3.27
C ASN A 78 9.96 9.52 4.20
N ASP A 79 11.27 9.73 4.36
CA ASP A 79 11.79 10.97 4.93
C ASP A 79 11.55 12.13 3.97
N PRO A 80 10.77 13.17 4.35
CA PRO A 80 10.47 14.30 3.49
C PRO A 80 11.60 15.32 3.39
N THR A 81 12.70 15.19 4.15
CA THR A 81 13.79 16.19 4.25
C THR A 81 14.31 16.59 2.87
N ASN A 82 14.56 15.61 2.00
CA ASN A 82 15.06 15.84 0.65
C ASN A 82 13.97 15.73 -0.43
N VAL A 83 12.74 15.44 -0.04
CA VAL A 83 11.60 15.25 -0.93
C VAL A 83 10.34 15.88 -0.32
N PRO A 84 10.20 17.22 -0.40
CA PRO A 84 9.09 17.95 0.23
C PRO A 84 7.69 17.49 -0.23
N GLU A 85 7.58 16.91 -1.44
CA GLU A 85 6.33 16.30 -1.94
C GLU A 85 5.81 15.20 -1.00
N ASP A 86 6.70 14.51 -0.27
CA ASP A 86 6.34 13.43 0.66
C ASP A 86 6.05 13.91 2.09
N SER A 87 6.07 15.22 2.33
CA SER A 87 5.65 15.81 3.61
C SER A 87 4.17 15.54 3.88
N PHE A 88 3.77 15.65 5.14
CA PHE A 88 2.37 15.46 5.54
C PHE A 88 1.40 16.41 4.81
N GLU A 89 1.79 17.67 4.62
CA GLU A 89 1.02 18.62 3.81
C GLU A 89 1.01 18.24 2.32
N GLY A 90 2.14 17.74 1.79
CA GLY A 90 2.21 17.20 0.43
C GLY A 90 1.27 15.99 0.25
N MET A 91 1.15 15.12 1.26
CA MET A 91 0.20 14.00 1.24
C MET A 91 -1.25 14.49 1.18
N LYS A 92 -1.63 15.49 1.97
CA LYS A 92 -2.97 16.10 1.93
C LYS A 92 -3.26 16.70 0.56
N GLN A 93 -2.30 17.42 0.00
CA GLN A 93 -2.43 18.04 -1.31
C GLN A 93 -2.63 17.00 -2.41
N ILE A 94 -1.75 15.99 -2.50
CA ILE A 94 -1.82 14.98 -3.56
C ILE A 94 -3.09 14.13 -3.46
N ALA A 95 -3.52 13.78 -2.24
CA ALA A 95 -4.72 13.00 -2.02
C ALA A 95 -5.96 13.75 -2.55
N LYS A 96 -6.02 15.07 -2.35
CA LYS A 96 -7.07 15.92 -2.90
C LYS A 96 -6.98 16.03 -4.42
N GLU A 97 -5.80 16.29 -4.97
CA GLU A 97 -5.57 16.43 -6.41
C GLU A 97 -5.86 15.15 -7.18
N LYS A 98 -5.54 14.00 -6.60
CA LYS A 98 -5.71 12.67 -7.21
C LYS A 98 -6.98 11.97 -6.76
N ASN A 99 -7.83 12.65 -5.98
CA ASN A 99 -9.11 12.14 -5.49
C ASN A 99 -9.00 10.79 -4.78
N PHE A 100 -7.99 10.62 -3.89
CA PHE A 100 -7.88 9.42 -3.07
C PHE A 100 -9.06 9.35 -2.09
N GLN A 101 -9.78 8.23 -2.12
CA GLN A 101 -10.93 7.99 -1.25
C GLN A 101 -10.63 6.98 -0.14
N PHE A 102 -9.40 6.56 -0.04
CA PHE A 102 -8.88 5.66 1.00
C PHE A 102 -8.03 6.42 2.02
N ASN A 103 -7.83 5.82 3.19
CA ASN A 103 -6.99 6.42 4.23
C ASN A 103 -5.53 6.47 3.80
N TYR A 104 -4.90 7.63 3.95
CA TYR A 104 -3.49 7.82 3.66
C TYR A 104 -2.79 8.31 4.93
N LEU A 105 -1.89 7.47 5.46
CA LEU A 105 -1.28 7.61 6.77
C LEU A 105 0.22 7.90 6.66
N VAL A 106 0.77 8.60 7.65
CA VAL A 106 2.21 8.86 7.73
C VAL A 106 2.88 7.96 8.77
N ASP A 107 3.90 7.21 8.37
CA ASP A 107 4.80 6.45 9.25
C ASP A 107 6.09 7.25 9.45
N GLU A 108 5.99 8.30 10.27
CA GLU A 108 7.08 9.24 10.49
C GLU A 108 8.33 8.57 11.09
N THR A 109 8.16 7.55 11.91
CA THR A 109 9.26 6.80 12.53
C THR A 109 9.89 5.77 11.62
N GLN A 110 9.21 5.40 10.52
CA GLN A 110 9.60 4.35 9.58
C GLN A 110 9.63 2.94 10.20
N GLU A 111 9.10 2.79 11.41
CA GLU A 111 9.07 1.51 12.11
C GLU A 111 8.06 0.55 11.49
N ILE A 112 6.93 1.08 10.99
CA ILE A 112 5.90 0.24 10.39
C ILE A 112 6.40 -0.34 9.07
N ALA A 113 6.99 0.46 8.20
CA ALA A 113 7.63 -0.06 6.99
C ALA A 113 8.66 -1.14 7.29
N LYS A 114 9.50 -0.93 8.31
CA LYS A 114 10.49 -1.93 8.76
C LYS A 114 9.82 -3.20 9.28
N LYS A 115 8.72 -3.11 10.05
CA LYS A 115 7.99 -4.27 10.58
C LYS A 115 7.37 -5.10 9.45
N TYR A 116 6.74 -4.46 8.46
CA TYR A 116 6.18 -5.12 7.28
C TYR A 116 7.28 -5.68 6.34
N GLY A 117 8.47 -5.09 6.38
CA GLY A 117 9.55 -5.40 5.44
C GLY A 117 9.37 -4.74 4.09
N ALA A 118 8.64 -3.62 4.05
CA ALA A 118 8.48 -2.83 2.83
C ALA A 118 9.82 -2.29 2.36
N MET A 119 10.11 -2.46 1.08
CA MET A 119 11.40 -2.09 0.48
C MET A 119 11.28 -0.99 -0.56
N CYS A 120 10.14 -0.94 -1.24
CA CYS A 120 9.90 -0.03 -2.37
C CYS A 120 8.51 0.63 -2.27
N THR A 121 8.21 1.51 -3.20
CA THR A 121 6.89 2.10 -3.37
C THR A 121 6.48 2.05 -4.84
N PRO A 122 5.25 1.51 -5.16
CA PRO A 122 4.28 0.93 -4.22
C PRO A 122 4.67 -0.49 -3.77
N ASP A 123 4.33 -0.84 -2.51
CA ASP A 123 4.53 -2.18 -1.96
C ASP A 123 3.26 -2.64 -1.22
N PRO A 124 2.33 -3.36 -1.88
CA PRO A 124 1.05 -3.74 -1.32
C PRO A 124 1.05 -5.08 -0.59
N PHE A 125 0.34 -5.14 0.55
CA PHE A 125 0.12 -6.31 1.39
C PHE A 125 -1.37 -6.51 1.63
N LEU A 126 -1.95 -7.63 1.18
CA LEU A 126 -3.36 -7.98 1.36
C LEU A 126 -3.52 -8.98 2.50
N PHE A 127 -4.37 -8.63 3.46
CA PHE A 127 -4.69 -9.43 4.64
C PHE A 127 -6.17 -9.81 4.64
N ASN A 128 -6.49 -10.98 5.20
CA ASN A 128 -7.87 -11.42 5.43
C ASN A 128 -8.50 -10.73 6.67
N SER A 129 -9.72 -11.08 7.02
CA SER A 129 -10.44 -10.54 8.18
C SER A 129 -9.82 -10.93 9.52
N GLN A 130 -9.00 -12.00 9.58
CA GLN A 130 -8.19 -12.37 10.73
C GLN A 130 -6.86 -11.63 10.80
N LYS A 131 -6.62 -10.69 9.86
CA LYS A 131 -5.37 -9.95 9.70
C LYS A 131 -4.18 -10.84 9.32
N GLU A 132 -4.42 -12.01 8.73
CA GLU A 132 -3.40 -12.90 8.20
C GLU A 132 -3.07 -12.51 6.75
N LEU A 133 -1.78 -12.46 6.41
CA LEU A 133 -1.31 -12.16 5.05
C LEU A 133 -1.80 -13.25 4.09
N VAL A 134 -2.46 -12.84 3.01
CA VAL A 134 -2.93 -13.74 1.96
C VAL A 134 -2.26 -13.48 0.61
N PHE A 135 -1.77 -12.25 0.40
CA PHE A 135 -1.02 -11.89 -0.81
C PHE A 135 -0.10 -10.69 -0.55
N HIS A 136 1.13 -10.76 -1.04
CA HIS A 136 2.07 -9.65 -1.07
C HIS A 136 2.56 -9.45 -2.49
N GLY A 137 2.38 -8.26 -3.08
CA GLY A 137 2.89 -8.05 -4.42
C GLY A 137 2.22 -6.94 -5.22
N LYS A 138 2.48 -6.96 -6.52
CA LYS A 138 2.14 -5.89 -7.46
C LYS A 138 0.64 -5.58 -7.56
N ILE A 139 0.34 -4.32 -7.89
CA ILE A 139 -1.03 -3.84 -8.15
C ILE A 139 -1.55 -4.44 -9.46
N ASP A 140 -0.72 -4.41 -10.50
CA ASP A 140 -1.00 -4.94 -11.83
C ASP A 140 0.30 -5.40 -12.51
N ASN A 141 0.22 -5.94 -13.71
CA ASN A 141 1.38 -6.47 -14.44
C ASN A 141 2.18 -5.43 -15.26
N ALA A 142 1.85 -4.15 -15.19
CA ALA A 142 2.66 -3.08 -15.78
C ALA A 142 3.86 -2.76 -14.86
N MET A 143 5.03 -3.23 -15.24
CA MET A 143 6.24 -3.16 -14.39
C MET A 143 7.03 -1.86 -14.55
N LYS A 144 6.71 -1.03 -15.54
CA LYS A 144 7.29 0.31 -15.73
C LYS A 144 6.20 1.37 -15.75
N PRO A 145 6.53 2.63 -15.42
CA PRO A 145 5.55 3.72 -15.40
C PRO A 145 4.79 3.93 -16.71
N ASP A 146 5.44 3.68 -17.85
CA ASP A 146 4.85 3.89 -19.18
C ASP A 146 4.16 2.64 -19.75
N ASP A 147 4.26 1.50 -19.06
CA ASP A 147 3.60 0.26 -19.49
C ASP A 147 2.08 0.37 -19.26
N LYS A 148 1.32 -0.28 -20.14
CA LYS A 148 -0.12 -0.45 -19.95
C LYS A 148 -0.42 -1.82 -19.34
N PRO A 149 -1.17 -1.87 -18.23
CA PRO A 149 -1.51 -3.15 -17.64
C PRO A 149 -2.48 -3.93 -18.54
N THR A 150 -2.26 -5.22 -18.63
CA THR A 150 -3.19 -6.20 -19.25
C THR A 150 -3.84 -7.10 -18.21
N GLU A 151 -3.36 -7.05 -16.96
CA GLU A 151 -3.90 -7.80 -15.83
C GLU A 151 -3.91 -6.92 -14.57
N LYS A 152 -5.02 -6.95 -13.84
CA LYS A 152 -5.25 -6.21 -12.59
C LYS A 152 -5.07 -7.15 -11.41
N THR A 153 -3.84 -7.59 -11.17
CA THR A 153 -3.46 -8.64 -10.22
C THR A 153 -4.06 -8.43 -8.83
N MET A 154 -3.94 -7.21 -8.26
CA MET A 154 -4.45 -6.93 -6.93
C MET A 154 -5.99 -6.98 -6.87
N ILE A 155 -6.70 -6.40 -7.84
CA ILE A 155 -8.17 -6.46 -7.91
C ILE A 155 -8.64 -7.93 -7.98
N LEU A 156 -7.99 -8.76 -8.78
CA LEU A 156 -8.33 -10.17 -8.89
C LEU A 156 -8.17 -10.89 -7.54
N ASN A 157 -7.06 -10.66 -6.83
CA ASN A 157 -6.83 -11.26 -5.51
C ASN A 157 -7.80 -10.72 -4.43
N MET A 158 -8.12 -9.43 -4.46
CA MET A 158 -9.13 -8.86 -3.57
C MET A 158 -10.52 -9.48 -3.82
N LYS A 159 -10.91 -9.66 -5.08
CA LYS A 159 -12.20 -10.32 -5.43
C LYS A 159 -12.23 -11.78 -5.00
N LYS A 160 -11.14 -12.53 -5.16
CA LYS A 160 -11.02 -13.90 -4.62
C LYS A 160 -11.20 -13.91 -3.10
N LEU A 161 -10.53 -13.01 -2.37
CA LEU A 161 -10.68 -12.88 -0.93
C LEU A 161 -12.12 -12.58 -0.53
N ILE A 162 -12.79 -11.66 -1.21
CA ILE A 162 -14.19 -11.28 -0.94
C ILE A 162 -15.14 -12.46 -1.15
N SER A 163 -14.93 -13.27 -2.20
CA SER A 163 -15.74 -14.45 -2.52
C SER A 163 -15.38 -15.70 -1.70
N GLY A 164 -14.30 -15.66 -0.92
CA GLY A 164 -13.80 -16.80 -0.15
C GLY A 164 -13.04 -17.83 -0.99
N GLU A 165 -12.60 -17.44 -2.18
CA GLU A 165 -11.77 -18.26 -3.04
C GLU A 165 -10.30 -18.22 -2.60
N GLU A 166 -9.58 -19.31 -2.83
CA GLU A 166 -8.17 -19.39 -2.48
C GLU A 166 -7.30 -18.53 -3.40
N ILE A 167 -6.33 -17.82 -2.82
CA ILE A 167 -5.25 -17.15 -3.54
C ILE A 167 -4.06 -18.11 -3.60
N GLU A 168 -3.86 -18.74 -4.77
CA GLU A 168 -2.84 -19.78 -4.97
C GLU A 168 -1.43 -19.20 -4.93
N ASN A 169 -1.21 -18.09 -5.66
CA ASN A 169 0.07 -17.38 -5.66
C ASN A 169 0.04 -16.27 -4.60
N ASP A 170 0.74 -16.48 -3.48
CA ASP A 170 0.76 -15.56 -2.35
C ASP A 170 1.82 -14.47 -2.45
N PHE A 171 2.73 -14.55 -3.44
CA PHE A 171 3.78 -13.56 -3.67
C PHE A 171 4.05 -13.32 -5.16
N ASP A 172 3.87 -12.06 -5.59
CA ASP A 172 4.20 -11.61 -6.95
C ASP A 172 4.81 -10.19 -6.85
N PRO A 173 6.15 -10.05 -6.85
CA PRO A 173 6.83 -8.85 -6.37
C PRO A 173 6.45 -7.58 -7.13
N SER A 174 6.29 -6.49 -6.38
CA SER A 174 6.22 -5.13 -6.92
C SER A 174 7.62 -4.66 -7.31
N ILE A 175 7.68 -3.73 -8.27
CA ILE A 175 8.87 -2.95 -8.58
C ILE A 175 8.57 -1.48 -8.30
N GLY A 176 9.51 -0.79 -7.66
CA GLY A 176 9.35 0.63 -7.37
C GLY A 176 10.59 1.31 -6.84
N CYS A 177 10.44 2.57 -6.49
CA CYS A 177 11.52 3.34 -5.87
C CYS A 177 11.77 2.85 -4.44
N SER A 178 13.04 2.79 -4.03
CA SER A 178 13.37 2.53 -2.62
C SER A 178 12.69 3.52 -1.69
N ILE A 179 12.25 3.05 -0.52
CA ILE A 179 11.85 3.94 0.59
C ILE A 179 13.04 4.85 0.95
N LYS A 180 12.75 6.13 1.22
CA LYS A 180 13.76 7.11 1.65
C LYS A 180 13.88 7.05 3.17
N TRP A 181 14.86 6.27 3.62
CA TRP A 181 15.12 6.11 5.05
C TRP A 181 15.78 7.36 5.62
N LYS A 182 15.41 7.70 6.87
CA LYS A 182 16.10 8.75 7.64
C LYS A 182 17.56 8.34 7.84
N GLU A 183 18.45 9.30 7.63
CA GLU A 183 19.86 9.13 8.02
C GLU A 183 19.95 9.15 9.55
N ASN A 184 20.67 8.17 10.10
CA ASN A 184 20.93 8.09 11.55
C ASN A 184 21.96 9.13 11.99
#